data_55b348863835062490a299519f658dfb
#
_entry.id   55b348863835062490a299519f658dfb
#
_cell.length_a   1.000
_cell.length_b   1.000
_cell.length_c   1.000
_cell.angle_alpha   90.00
_cell.angle_beta   90.00
_cell.angle_gamma   90.00
#
_symmetry.space_group_name_H-M   'P 1'
#
loop_
_entity.id
_entity.type
_entity.pdbx_description
1 polymer ?
#
loop_
_entity_poly.entity_id
_entity_poly.type
_entity_poly.pdbx_seq_one_letter_code
_entity_poly.pdbx_strand_id
1 'polypeptide(L)' 'MTDPLTVRVRVFQSDSLGDAMSKMRLWLDGEKIQLAMFKTGVDARGYTLDVGFRTIDDAERFRAQFPAPDSGP' A
#
# COMPACT_ATOMS: atom_id res chain seq x y z
N MET A 1 17.48 0.78 4.45
CA MET A 1 16.68 -0.10 5.32
C MET A 1 15.20 0.24 5.20
N THR A 2 14.37 -0.79 5.16
CA THR A 2 12.94 -0.58 5.03
C THR A 2 12.33 -0.35 6.41
N ASP A 3 11.55 0.73 6.53
CA ASP A 3 10.82 1.02 7.74
C ASP A 3 9.70 -0.04 7.90
N PRO A 4 9.66 -0.78 9.01
CA PRO A 4 8.63 -1.80 9.21
C PRO A 4 7.22 -1.24 9.27
N LEU A 5 7.08 0.07 9.51
CA LEU A 5 5.77 0.72 9.52
C LEU A 5 5.33 1.21 8.15
N THR A 6 6.20 1.11 7.15
CA THR A 6 5.89 1.55 5.79
C THR A 6 5.77 0.36 4.85
N VAL A 7 4.68 0.33 4.09
CA VAL A 7 4.44 -0.71 3.09
C VAL A 7 4.39 -0.05 1.73
N ARG A 8 5.15 -0.60 0.78
CA ARG A 8 5.14 -0.12 -0.60
C ARG A 8 4.28 -1.03 -1.44
N VAL A 9 3.35 -0.43 -2.17
CA VAL A 9 2.46 -1.14 -3.09
C VAL A 9 2.73 -0.63 -4.49
N ARG A 10 2.89 -1.56 -5.45
CA ARG A 10 3.06 -1.19 -6.85
C ARG A 10 1.76 -1.39 -7.61
N VAL A 11 1.42 -0.40 -8.41
CA VAL A 11 0.26 -0.46 -9.30
C VAL A 11 0.78 -0.34 -10.72
N PHE A 12 0.63 -1.40 -11.52
CA PHE A 12 1.12 -1.39 -12.89
C PHE A 12 0.26 -0.48 -13.76
N GLN A 13 0.82 -0.03 -14.89
CA GLN A 13 0.12 0.87 -15.80
C GLN A 13 -1.17 0.26 -16.34
N SER A 14 -1.22 -1.05 -16.44
CA SER A 14 -2.42 -1.75 -16.91
C SER A 14 -3.56 -1.73 -15.89
N ASP A 15 -3.24 -1.41 -14.63
CA ASP A 15 -4.23 -1.36 -13.57
C ASP A 15 -4.66 0.07 -13.32
N SER A 16 -5.90 0.24 -12.87
CA SER A 16 -6.42 1.55 -12.52
C SER A 16 -5.91 1.97 -11.14
N LEU A 17 -5.18 3.09 -11.09
CA LEU A 17 -4.73 3.64 -9.81
C LEU A 17 -5.92 4.01 -8.94
N GLY A 18 -6.97 4.57 -9.54
CA GLY A 18 -8.18 4.94 -8.79
C GLY A 18 -8.84 3.74 -8.14
N ASP A 19 -8.92 2.62 -8.85
CA ASP A 19 -9.50 1.39 -8.30
C ASP A 19 -8.66 0.85 -7.16
N ALA A 20 -7.34 0.84 -7.33
CA ALA A 20 -6.43 0.37 -6.29
C ALA A 20 -6.55 1.21 -5.03
N MET A 21 -6.59 2.53 -5.18
CA MET A 21 -6.73 3.44 -4.05
C MET A 21 -8.09 3.29 -3.37
N SER A 22 -9.15 3.10 -4.15
CA SER A 22 -10.49 2.89 -3.60
C SER A 22 -10.57 1.61 -2.77
N LYS A 23 -9.99 0.53 -3.27
CA LYS A 23 -9.97 -0.75 -2.54
C LYS A 23 -9.20 -0.62 -1.24
N MET A 24 -8.04 0.04 -1.27
CA MET A 24 -7.26 0.25 -0.07
C MET A 24 -8.01 1.08 0.95
N ARG A 25 -8.68 2.14 0.49
CA ARG A 25 -9.42 3.04 1.37
C ARG A 25 -10.58 2.33 2.03
N LEU A 26 -11.34 1.55 1.25
CA LEU A 26 -12.46 0.78 1.80
C LEU A 26 -12.00 -0.23 2.83
N TRP A 27 -10.88 -0.90 2.56
CA TRP A 27 -10.34 -1.87 3.50
C TRP A 27 -9.88 -1.19 4.79
N LEU A 28 -9.16 -0.06 4.67
CA LEU A 28 -8.67 0.69 5.82
C LEU A 28 -9.82 1.21 6.68
N ASP A 29 -10.86 1.71 6.03
CA ASP A 29 -12.04 2.19 6.74
C ASP A 29 -12.76 1.05 7.47
N GLY A 30 -12.86 -0.09 6.83
CA GLY A 30 -13.48 -1.27 7.43
C GLY A 30 -12.72 -1.78 8.65
N GLU A 31 -11.39 -1.70 8.61
CA GLU A 31 -10.52 -2.13 9.71
C GLU A 31 -10.27 -1.02 10.72
N LYS A 32 -10.77 0.19 10.45
CA LYS A 32 -10.57 1.35 11.31
C LYS A 32 -9.10 1.68 11.54
N ILE A 33 -8.31 1.50 10.49
CA ILE A 33 -6.88 1.79 10.53
C ILE A 33 -6.64 3.21 10.06
N GLN A 34 -5.88 3.98 10.84
CA GLN A 34 -5.49 5.34 10.47
C GLN A 34 -4.07 5.33 9.95
N LEU A 35 -3.87 5.99 8.82
CA LEU A 35 -2.54 6.10 8.22
C LEU A 35 -1.75 7.22 8.89
N ALA A 36 -0.45 6.97 9.09
CA ALA A 36 0.48 7.99 9.55
C ALA A 36 1.03 8.79 8.37
N MET A 37 1.15 8.14 7.20
CA MET A 37 1.72 8.78 6.02
C MET A 37 1.17 8.10 4.77
N PHE A 38 1.05 8.87 3.69
CA PHE A 38 0.66 8.33 2.39
C PHE A 38 1.37 9.14 1.31
N LYS A 39 2.14 8.46 0.47
CA LYS A 39 2.84 9.09 -0.64
C LYS A 39 2.60 8.31 -1.93
N THR A 40 2.52 9.03 -3.03
CA THR A 40 2.41 8.41 -4.35
C THR A 40 3.62 8.80 -5.17
N GLY A 41 4.09 7.86 -5.99
CA GLY A 41 5.16 8.10 -6.93
C GLY A 41 4.82 7.50 -8.28
N VAL A 42 5.54 7.93 -9.31
CA VAL A 42 5.36 7.43 -10.67
C VAL A 42 6.72 7.01 -11.19
N ASP A 43 6.78 5.83 -11.81
CA ASP A 43 8.00 5.40 -12.49
C ASP A 43 7.63 4.82 -13.86
N ALA A 44 8.63 4.27 -14.57
CA ALA A 44 8.43 3.76 -15.93
C ALA A 44 7.47 2.57 -15.98
N ARG A 45 7.27 1.88 -14.87
CA ARG A 45 6.42 0.70 -14.81
C ARG A 45 5.00 0.98 -14.33
N GLY A 46 4.77 2.15 -13.76
CA GLY A 46 3.46 2.52 -13.24
C GLY A 46 3.56 3.41 -12.02
N TYR A 47 2.75 3.11 -11.01
CA TYR A 47 2.67 3.93 -9.81
C TYR A 47 3.19 3.17 -8.59
N THR A 48 3.74 3.93 -7.66
CA THR A 48 4.19 3.39 -6.38
C THR A 48 3.45 4.10 -5.28
N LEU A 49 2.90 3.33 -4.34
CA LEU A 49 2.18 3.86 -3.19
C LEU A 49 2.95 3.49 -1.93
N ASP A 50 3.41 4.49 -1.19
CA ASP A 50 4.07 4.28 0.09
C ASP A 50 3.09 4.63 1.18
N VAL A 51 2.74 3.63 1.98
CA VAL A 51 1.71 3.77 3.01
C VAL A 51 2.37 3.54 4.37
N GLY A 52 2.34 4.55 5.23
CA GLY A 52 2.90 4.47 6.56
C GLY A 52 1.82 4.24 7.61
N PHE A 53 2.08 3.35 8.54
CA PHE A 53 1.15 3.00 9.60
C PHE A 53 1.69 3.45 10.96
N ARG A 54 0.82 3.45 11.95
CA ARG A 54 1.18 3.85 13.31
C ARG A 54 1.72 2.69 14.13
N THR A 55 1.35 1.48 13.77
CA THR A 55 1.79 0.29 14.48
C THR A 55 2.24 -0.77 13.49
N ILE A 56 3.13 -1.65 13.96
CA ILE A 56 3.61 -2.77 13.14
C ILE A 56 2.46 -3.72 12.83
N ASP A 57 1.55 -3.91 13.76
CA ASP A 57 0.40 -4.79 13.58
C ASP A 57 -0.46 -4.34 12.40
N ASP A 58 -0.73 -3.04 12.32
CA ASP A 58 -1.50 -2.48 11.21
C ASP A 58 -0.77 -2.67 9.88
N ALA A 59 0.54 -2.42 9.87
CA ALA A 59 1.35 -2.60 8.68
C ALA A 59 1.35 -4.05 8.20
N GLU A 60 1.42 -4.99 9.11
CA GLU A 60 1.40 -6.41 8.77
C GLU A 60 0.05 -6.84 8.23
N ARG A 61 -1.04 -6.34 8.80
CA ARG A 61 -2.38 -6.62 8.28
C ARG A 61 -2.54 -6.13 6.85
N PHE A 62 -2.07 -4.92 6.60
CA PHE A 62 -2.13 -4.35 5.25
C PHE A 62 -1.29 -5.16 4.28
N ARG A 63 -0.09 -5.55 4.69
CA ARG A 63 0.80 -6.32 3.84
C ARG A 63 0.20 -7.68 3.47
N ALA A 64 -0.51 -8.29 4.40
CA ALA A 64 -1.18 -9.56 4.15
C ALA A 64 -2.34 -9.40 3.16
N GLN A 65 -3.04 -8.27 3.23
CA GLN A 65 -4.16 -8.01 2.34
C GLN A 65 -3.71 -7.54 0.95
N PHE A 66 -2.65 -6.75 0.90
CA PHE A 66 -2.14 -6.19 -0.36
C PHE A 66 -0.66 -6.54 -0.51
N PRO A 67 -0.34 -7.79 -0.85
CA PRO A 67 1.07 -8.18 -1.01
C PRO A 67 1.71 -7.47 -2.20
N ALA A 68 2.96 -7.07 -2.04
CA ALA A 68 3.70 -6.40 -3.10
C ALA A 68 3.92 -7.37 -4.26
N PRO A 69 3.58 -6.98 -5.51
CA PRO A 69 3.72 -7.89 -6.64
C PRO A 69 5.15 -8.32 -6.93
N ASP A 70 6.11 -7.47 -6.62
CA ASP A 70 7.52 -7.76 -6.88
C ASP A 70 8.19 -8.51 -5.73
N SER A 71 7.45 -8.86 -4.69
CA SER A 71 7.97 -9.72 -3.63
C SER A 71 7.81 -11.20 -3.93
N GLY A 72 7.25 -11.52 -5.06
CA GLY A 72 7.06 -12.90 -5.47
C GLY A 72 8.37 -13.59 -5.80
N PRO A 73 8.34 -14.88 -6.01
CA PRO A 73 9.55 -15.65 -6.34
C PRO A 73 10.16 -15.25 -7.64
#